data_133d594f2212c240e088aacf3cf092ff
#
_entry.id   133d594f2212c240e088aacf3cf092ff
#
_cell.length_a   1.000
_cell.length_b   1.000
_cell.length_c   1.000
_cell.angle_alpha   90.00
_cell.angle_beta   90.00
_cell.angle_gamma   90.00
#
_symmetry.space_group_name_H-M   'P 1'
#
loop_
_entity.id
_entity.type
_entity.pdbx_description
1 polymer ?
#
loop_
_entity_poly.entity_id
_entity_poly.type
_entity_poly.pdbx_seq_one_letter_code
_entity_poly.pdbx_strand_id
1 'polypeptide(L)'
;MTLNDELRRFVTDNFMFGKVGKGFADDDSFLERGIIDSTGVMELVAFLEEQYGIKLHDRDLIPDNLDSINGLARFVESRLQPN
;
A
#
# COMPACT_ATOMS: atom_id res chain seq x y z
N MET A 1 -4.75 16.11 2.39
CA MET A 1 -4.43 14.98 1.51
C MET A 1 -5.35 13.81 1.81
N THR A 2 -5.75 13.12 0.78
CA THR A 2 -6.58 11.93 0.97
C THR A 2 -5.71 10.75 1.38
N LEU A 3 -6.34 9.69 1.88
CA LEU A 3 -5.62 8.46 2.21
C LEU A 3 -4.92 7.89 0.98
N ASN A 4 -5.60 7.93 -0.18
CA ASN A 4 -4.98 7.45 -1.41
C ASN A 4 -3.72 8.23 -1.75
N ASP A 5 -3.75 9.54 -1.55
CA ASP A 5 -2.59 10.39 -1.82
C ASP A 5 -1.42 10.04 -0.90
N GLU A 6 -1.69 9.79 0.36
CA GLU A 6 -0.65 9.42 1.32
C GLU A 6 -0.03 8.07 0.97
N LEU A 7 -0.87 7.11 0.63
CA LEU A 7 -0.39 5.79 0.26
C LEU A 7 0.43 5.84 -1.03
N ARG A 8 -0.06 6.59 -2.02
CA ARG A 8 0.65 6.75 -3.29
C ARG A 8 2.00 7.40 -3.06
N ARG A 9 2.06 8.38 -2.21
CA ARG A 9 3.32 9.08 -1.90
C ARG A 9 4.32 8.13 -1.26
N PHE A 10 3.87 7.32 -0.31
CA PHE A 10 4.75 6.35 0.33
C PHE A 10 5.31 5.37 -0.70
N VAL A 11 4.45 4.83 -1.55
CA VAL A 11 4.87 3.87 -2.56
C VAL A 11 5.85 4.52 -3.54
N THR A 12 5.54 5.72 -4.00
CA THR A 12 6.40 6.43 -4.93
C THR A 12 7.77 6.70 -4.32
N ASP A 13 7.79 7.19 -3.08
CA ASP A 13 9.04 7.59 -2.44
C ASP A 13 9.94 6.39 -2.09
N ASN A 14 9.34 5.25 -1.80
CA ASN A 14 10.10 4.11 -1.28
C ASN A 14 10.32 2.99 -2.29
N PHE A 15 9.51 2.89 -3.33
CA PHE A 15 9.58 1.77 -4.26
C PHE A 15 9.80 2.18 -5.70
N MET A 16 9.65 3.45 -6.04
CA MET A 16 9.76 3.91 -7.41
C MET A 16 10.95 4.83 -7.65
N PHE A 17 12.05 4.53 -6.97
CA PHE A 17 13.27 5.32 -7.15
C PHE A 17 13.66 5.40 -8.62
N GLY A 18 13.86 6.59 -9.13
CA GLY A 18 14.31 6.78 -10.48
C GLY A 18 13.32 6.39 -11.57
N LYS A 19 12.13 5.97 -11.20
CA LYS A 19 11.08 5.61 -12.16
C LYS A 19 10.08 6.75 -12.30
N VAL A 20 10.54 7.94 -12.12
CA VAL A 20 9.71 9.14 -12.22
C VAL A 20 9.20 9.24 -13.65
N GLY A 21 7.93 9.56 -13.79
CA GLY A 21 7.32 9.66 -15.11
C GLY A 21 6.58 8.41 -15.54
N LYS A 22 6.78 7.32 -14.85
CA LYS A 22 6.03 6.09 -15.10
C LYS A 22 4.94 5.96 -14.04
N GLY A 23 3.92 6.80 -14.16
CA GLY A 23 2.83 6.77 -13.20
C GLY A 23 2.12 5.43 -13.17
N PHE A 24 1.34 5.23 -12.14
CA PHE A 24 0.50 4.03 -12.04
C PHE A 24 -0.87 4.46 -11.51
N ALA A 25 -1.89 3.70 -11.89
CA ALA A 25 -3.26 3.99 -11.45
C ALA A 25 -3.51 3.36 -10.08
N ASP A 26 -4.53 3.86 -9.39
CA ASP A 26 -4.86 3.38 -8.05
C ASP A 26 -5.26 1.91 -8.05
N ASP A 27 -5.71 1.38 -9.17
CA ASP A 27 -6.11 -0.02 -9.31
C ASP A 27 -5.00 -0.92 -9.85
N ASP A 28 -3.86 -0.35 -10.24
CA ASP A 28 -2.77 -1.15 -10.80
C ASP A 28 -2.18 -2.07 -9.75
N SER A 29 -1.88 -3.30 -10.18
CA SER A 29 -1.24 -4.28 -9.30
C SER A 29 0.24 -3.94 -9.13
N PHE A 30 0.67 -3.80 -7.88
CA PHE A 30 2.08 -3.53 -7.60
C PHE A 30 2.98 -4.67 -8.09
N LEU A 31 2.54 -5.92 -7.89
CA LEU A 31 3.32 -7.07 -8.30
C LEU A 31 3.40 -7.18 -9.81
N GLU A 32 2.27 -7.01 -10.50
CA GLU A 32 2.25 -7.09 -11.95
C GLU A 32 3.06 -5.99 -12.61
N ARG A 33 3.05 -4.81 -12.01
CA ARG A 33 3.79 -3.67 -12.55
C ARG A 33 5.24 -3.66 -12.07
N GLY A 34 5.62 -4.57 -11.21
CA GLY A 34 6.97 -4.62 -10.68
C GLY A 34 7.32 -3.46 -9.77
N ILE A 35 6.32 -2.81 -9.21
CA ILE A 35 6.54 -1.67 -8.31
C ILE A 35 7.00 -2.16 -6.94
N ILE A 36 6.34 -3.19 -6.41
CA ILE A 36 6.68 -3.77 -5.11
C ILE A 36 6.81 -5.28 -5.31
N ASP A 37 7.88 -5.86 -4.81
CA ASP A 37 8.06 -7.31 -4.83
C ASP A 37 7.65 -7.89 -3.46
N SER A 38 7.78 -9.21 -3.33
CA SER A 38 7.36 -9.89 -2.11
C SER A 38 8.15 -9.44 -0.88
N THR A 39 9.40 -9.02 -1.08
CA THR A 39 10.21 -8.49 0.02
C THR A 39 9.70 -7.10 0.41
N GLY A 40 9.37 -6.28 -0.58
CA GLY A 40 8.87 -4.94 -0.32
C GLY A 40 7.54 -4.90 0.40
N VAL A 41 6.74 -5.97 0.26
CA VAL A 41 5.45 -6.04 0.95
C VAL A 41 5.63 -5.92 2.46
N MET A 42 6.70 -6.47 3.02
CA MET A 42 6.93 -6.37 4.46
C MET A 42 7.23 -4.94 4.90
N GLU A 43 7.91 -4.17 4.05
CA GLU A 43 8.12 -2.74 4.34
C GLU A 43 6.79 -1.99 4.31
N LEU A 44 5.94 -2.33 3.36
CA LEU A 44 4.61 -1.74 3.26
C LEU A 44 3.79 -2.04 4.51
N VAL A 45 3.83 -3.28 4.98
CA VAL A 45 3.12 -3.67 6.20
C VAL A 45 3.61 -2.85 7.40
N ALA A 46 4.92 -2.73 7.54
CA ALA A 46 5.50 -1.95 8.64
C ALA A 46 5.05 -0.49 8.58
N PHE A 47 5.02 0.09 7.38
CA PHE A 47 4.55 1.45 7.21
C PHE A 47 3.10 1.61 7.66
N LEU A 48 2.23 0.69 7.22
CA LEU A 48 0.82 0.77 7.56
C LEU A 48 0.60 0.67 9.07
N GLU A 49 1.30 -0.24 9.72
CA GLU A 49 1.15 -0.41 11.16
C GLU A 49 1.63 0.81 11.91
N GLU A 50 2.76 1.35 11.49
CA GLU A 50 3.37 2.49 12.18
C GLU A 50 2.60 3.79 11.91
N GLN A 51 2.25 4.02 10.65
CA GLN A 51 1.63 5.28 10.24
C GLN A 51 0.19 5.38 10.71
N TYR A 52 -0.55 4.30 10.68
CA TYR A 52 -1.97 4.33 10.98
C TYR A 52 -2.34 3.65 12.29
N GLY A 53 -1.37 3.09 12.98
CA GLY A 53 -1.62 2.47 14.29
C GLY A 53 -2.49 1.22 14.21
N ILE A 54 -2.52 0.57 13.06
CA ILE A 54 -3.30 -0.65 12.87
C ILE A 54 -2.40 -1.86 13.01
N LYS A 55 -2.99 -3.04 13.12
CA LYS A 55 -2.23 -4.27 13.21
C LYS A 55 -2.67 -5.23 12.11
N LEU A 56 -1.69 -5.76 11.36
CA LEU A 56 -1.95 -6.73 10.32
C LEU A 56 -1.60 -8.12 10.80
N HIS A 57 -2.50 -9.07 10.52
CA HIS A 57 -2.28 -10.49 10.81
C HIS A 57 -1.91 -11.20 9.50
N ASP A 58 -1.37 -12.41 9.61
CA ASP A 58 -0.97 -13.17 8.43
C ASP A 58 -2.12 -13.29 7.42
N ARG A 59 -3.33 -13.49 7.90
CA ARG A 59 -4.50 -13.62 7.00
C ARG A 59 -4.83 -12.35 6.25
N ASP A 60 -4.31 -11.21 6.68
CA ASP A 60 -4.54 -9.93 6.02
C ASP A 60 -3.56 -9.69 4.86
N LEU A 61 -2.52 -10.50 4.77
CA LEU A 61 -1.45 -10.31 3.78
C LEU A 61 -1.82 -10.97 2.45
N ILE A 62 -2.88 -10.48 1.85
CA ILE A 62 -3.40 -11.01 0.58
C ILE A 62 -3.43 -9.90 -0.46
N PRO A 63 -3.35 -10.25 -1.75
CA PRO A 63 -3.32 -9.24 -2.82
C PRO A 63 -4.50 -8.27 -2.78
N ASP A 64 -5.69 -8.74 -2.45
CA ASP A 64 -6.85 -7.86 -2.39
C ASP A 64 -6.64 -6.70 -1.44
N ASN A 65 -5.85 -6.89 -0.39
CA ASN A 65 -5.59 -5.85 0.60
C ASN A 65 -4.36 -5.02 0.30
N LEU A 66 -3.35 -5.61 -0.35
CA LEU A 66 -2.01 -5.01 -0.36
C LEU A 66 -1.46 -4.75 -1.75
N ASP A 67 -2.14 -5.12 -2.82
CA ASP A 67 -1.55 -5.10 -4.15
C ASP A 67 -1.92 -3.88 -4.99
N SER A 68 -2.63 -2.92 -4.41
CA SER A 68 -2.97 -1.68 -5.11
C SER A 68 -3.26 -0.56 -4.12
N ILE A 69 -3.24 0.67 -4.60
CA ILE A 69 -3.58 1.82 -3.75
C ILE A 69 -5.02 1.70 -3.24
N ASN A 70 -5.95 1.34 -4.13
CA ASN A 70 -7.35 1.20 -3.72
C ASN A 70 -7.54 0.08 -2.72
N GLY A 71 -6.85 -1.05 -2.90
CA GLY A 71 -6.91 -2.15 -1.95
C GLY A 71 -6.38 -1.73 -0.59
N LEU A 72 -5.24 -1.05 -0.57
CA LEU A 72 -4.66 -0.54 0.68
C LEU A 72 -5.61 0.42 1.37
N ALA A 73 -6.18 1.33 0.61
CA ALA A 73 -7.07 2.34 1.20
C ALA A 73 -8.29 1.69 1.83
N ARG A 74 -8.92 0.75 1.13
CA ARG A 74 -10.08 0.05 1.67
C ARG A 74 -9.72 -0.71 2.95
N PHE A 75 -8.57 -1.38 2.94
CA PHE A 75 -8.14 -2.15 4.10
C PHE A 75 -7.87 -1.24 5.29
N VAL A 76 -7.12 -0.17 5.09
CA VAL A 76 -6.80 0.77 6.17
C VAL A 76 -8.07 1.38 6.72
N GLU A 77 -8.97 1.83 5.85
CA GLU A 77 -10.23 2.42 6.31
C GLU A 77 -11.04 1.46 7.15
N SER A 78 -11.06 0.19 6.76
CA SER A 78 -11.84 -0.81 7.52
C SER A 78 -11.27 -1.04 8.91
N ARG A 79 -9.96 -0.83 9.09
CA ARG A 79 -9.33 -1.02 10.39
C ARG A 79 -9.34 0.23 11.25
N LEU A 80 -9.50 1.40 10.64
CA LEU A 80 -9.55 2.66 11.37
C LEU A 80 -10.95 2.98 11.87
N GLN A 81 -11.98 2.38 11.29
CA GLN A 81 -13.34 2.71 11.68
C GLN A 81 -13.67 2.10 13.05
N PRO A 82 -14.14 2.93 13.98
CA PRO A 82 -14.62 2.41 15.26
C PRO A 82 -15.93 1.67 15.01
N ASN A 83 -16.13 0.61 15.74
CA ASN A 83 -17.38 -0.16 15.63
C ASN A 83 -18.43 0.33 16.59
#